data_2403604717a8bcb93cef7e3aee71a6f1
#
_entry.id   2403604717a8bcb93cef7e3aee71a6f1
#
_cell.length_a   1.000
_cell.length_b   1.000
_cell.length_c   1.000
_cell.angle_alpha   90.00
_cell.angle_beta   90.00
_cell.angle_gamma   90.00
#
_symmetry.space_group_name_H-M   'P 1'
#
loop_
_entity.id
_entity.type
_entity.pdbx_description
1 polymer ?
#
loop_
_entity_poly.entity_id
_entity_poly.type
_entity_poly.pdbx_seq_one_letter_code
_entity_poly.pdbx_strand_id
1 'polypeptide(L)'
;MSTAYYNEEAFFEAWRKGVQIAGALYFGDGHTSNVETATSKYDLAPDYDAVMSALGTLSSGEAVFLAAMYSFYNDDAGGKMLAQLDAPGLAGISAHLDEARCRVIADLLVSYAGW
;
A
#
# COMPACT_ATOMS: atom_id res chain seq x y z
N MET A 1 18.52 -9.41 21.81
CA MET A 1 18.16 -8.10 21.27
C MET A 1 17.11 -8.24 20.18
N SER A 2 16.43 -7.19 19.95
CA SER A 2 15.43 -7.20 18.89
C SER A 2 16.10 -7.30 17.52
N THR A 3 15.54 -8.11 16.66
CA THR A 3 15.94 -8.22 15.26
C THR A 3 14.95 -7.51 14.34
N ALA A 4 13.82 -7.08 14.87
CA ALA A 4 12.81 -6.38 14.09
C ALA A 4 13.08 -4.89 14.14
N TYR A 5 13.16 -4.27 12.98
CA TYR A 5 13.16 -2.82 12.85
C TYR A 5 11.74 -2.40 12.55
N TYR A 6 11.21 -1.53 13.38
CA TYR A 6 9.96 -0.87 13.04
C TYR A 6 9.99 0.56 13.55
N ASN A 7 9.27 1.42 12.86
CA ASN A 7 9.24 2.83 13.17
C ASN A 7 7.94 3.39 12.60
N GLU A 8 7.02 3.73 13.50
CA GLU A 8 5.69 4.20 13.07
C GLU A 8 5.76 5.47 12.24
N GLU A 9 6.68 6.37 12.57
CA GLU A 9 6.86 7.59 11.81
C GLU A 9 7.39 7.30 10.40
N ALA A 10 8.40 6.44 10.30
CA ALA A 10 8.94 6.04 9.00
C ALA A 10 7.90 5.28 8.17
N PHE A 11 7.12 4.40 8.81
CA PHE A 11 6.05 3.69 8.14
C PHE A 11 5.01 4.67 7.59
N PHE A 12 4.58 5.63 8.42
CA PHE A 12 3.58 6.60 8.00
C PHE A 12 4.08 7.46 6.83
N GLU A 13 5.33 7.89 6.84
CA GLU A 13 5.88 8.66 5.74
C GLU A 13 5.96 7.84 4.45
N ALA A 14 6.35 6.57 4.53
CA ALA A 14 6.33 5.68 3.39
C ALA A 14 4.90 5.42 2.90
N TRP A 15 3.95 5.27 3.82
CA TRP A 15 2.54 5.09 3.50
C TRP A 15 1.98 6.31 2.78
N ARG A 16 2.24 7.51 3.31
CA ARG A 16 1.83 8.76 2.66
C ARG A 16 2.36 8.84 1.23
N LYS A 17 3.64 8.52 1.04
CA LYS A 17 4.25 8.53 -0.28
C LYS A 17 3.57 7.53 -1.21
N GLY A 18 3.27 6.34 -0.71
CA GLY A 18 2.52 5.34 -1.47
C GLY A 18 1.14 5.82 -1.86
N VAL A 19 0.43 6.48 -0.95
CA VAL A 19 -0.90 7.06 -1.23
C VAL A 19 -0.80 8.11 -2.33
N GLN A 20 0.23 8.94 -2.29
CA GLN A 20 0.46 9.96 -3.33
C GLN A 20 0.68 9.32 -4.71
N ILE A 21 1.39 8.20 -4.76
CA ILE A 21 1.65 7.49 -6.01
C ILE A 21 0.40 6.73 -6.49
N ALA A 22 -0.27 6.03 -5.60
CA ALA A 22 -1.46 5.24 -5.95
C ALA A 22 -2.67 6.12 -6.28
N GLY A 23 -2.80 7.23 -5.58
CA GLY A 23 -3.93 8.14 -5.70
C GLY A 23 -4.75 8.18 -4.42
N ALA A 24 -5.12 9.39 -4.01
CA ALA A 24 -5.83 9.64 -2.76
C ALA A 24 -7.22 9.00 -2.70
N LEU A 25 -7.82 8.73 -3.85
CA LEU A 25 -9.19 8.22 -3.96
C LEU A 25 -9.42 6.95 -3.13
N TYR A 26 -8.40 6.14 -2.95
CA TYR A 26 -8.52 4.81 -2.32
C TYR A 26 -8.24 4.82 -0.82
N PHE A 27 -7.93 5.98 -0.24
CA PHE A 27 -7.44 6.07 1.12
C PHE A 27 -8.12 7.21 1.88
N GLY A 28 -8.35 6.98 3.18
CA GLY A 28 -8.93 7.99 4.05
C GLY A 28 -10.27 8.49 3.54
N ASP A 29 -10.41 9.81 3.43
CA ASP A 29 -11.64 10.43 2.92
C ASP A 29 -11.68 10.54 1.39
N GLY A 30 -10.65 10.06 0.70
CA GLY A 30 -10.57 10.07 -0.76
C GLY A 30 -10.11 11.40 -1.37
N HIS A 31 -9.71 12.37 -0.55
CA HIS A 31 -9.30 13.70 -1.03
C HIS A 31 -7.80 13.93 -0.87
N THR A 32 -7.21 14.58 -1.86
CA THR A 32 -5.78 14.90 -1.86
C THR A 32 -5.36 15.73 -0.65
N SER A 33 -6.22 16.68 -0.23
CA SER A 33 -5.91 17.51 0.93
C SER A 33 -5.75 16.71 2.21
N ASN A 34 -6.49 15.62 2.36
CA ASN A 34 -6.37 14.73 3.51
C ASN A 34 -4.99 14.07 3.57
N VAL A 35 -4.42 13.73 2.42
CA VAL A 35 -3.10 13.12 2.36
C VAL A 35 -2.03 14.04 2.94
N GLU A 36 -2.12 15.32 2.64
CA GLU A 36 -1.15 16.31 3.10
C GLU A 36 -1.30 16.64 4.59
N THR A 37 -2.53 16.65 5.08
CA THR A 37 -2.83 17.03 6.47
C THR A 37 -2.90 15.86 7.43
N ALA A 38 -2.88 14.62 6.94
CA ALA A 38 -2.94 13.44 7.77
C ALA A 38 -1.78 13.42 8.77
N THR A 39 -2.07 12.98 9.99
CA THR A 39 -1.09 12.91 11.07
C THR A 39 -0.73 11.48 11.46
N SER A 40 -1.47 10.49 10.95
CA SER A 40 -1.19 9.09 11.21
C SER A 40 -1.68 8.23 10.05
N LYS A 41 -1.20 6.99 10.01
CA LYS A 41 -1.63 6.02 9.00
C LYS A 41 -3.14 5.77 9.04
N TYR A 42 -3.76 5.92 10.23
CA TYR A 42 -5.20 5.69 10.38
C TYR A 42 -6.02 6.71 9.59
N ASP A 43 -5.51 7.91 9.42
CA ASP A 43 -6.15 8.93 8.60
C ASP A 43 -6.13 8.56 7.11
N LEU A 44 -5.26 7.66 6.72
CA LEU A 44 -5.06 7.22 5.35
C LEU A 44 -5.31 5.71 5.20
N ALA A 45 -6.17 5.13 6.01
CA ALA A 45 -6.54 3.73 5.90
C ALA A 45 -7.21 3.47 4.55
N PRO A 46 -6.91 2.33 3.90
CA PRO A 46 -7.49 2.07 2.58
C PRO A 46 -8.98 1.73 2.67
N ASP A 47 -9.71 2.12 1.64
CA ASP A 47 -11.14 1.84 1.49
C ASP A 47 -11.29 0.58 0.63
N TYR A 48 -11.81 -0.49 1.22
CA TYR A 48 -11.92 -1.78 0.54
C TYR A 48 -12.73 -1.70 -0.76
N ASP A 49 -13.89 -1.05 -0.71
CA ASP A 49 -14.77 -1.00 -1.88
C ASP A 49 -14.16 -0.16 -3.00
N ALA A 50 -13.52 0.95 -2.67
CA ALA A 50 -12.84 1.78 -3.65
C ALA A 50 -11.69 1.01 -4.32
N VAL A 51 -10.89 0.29 -3.52
CA VAL A 51 -9.78 -0.51 -4.03
C VAL A 51 -10.30 -1.62 -4.96
N MET A 52 -11.27 -2.39 -4.49
CA MET A 52 -11.82 -3.51 -5.28
C MET A 52 -12.42 -3.03 -6.60
N SER A 53 -13.12 -1.90 -6.58
CA SER A 53 -13.72 -1.35 -7.80
C SER A 53 -12.67 -0.91 -8.82
N ALA A 54 -11.47 -0.54 -8.36
CA ALA A 54 -10.42 -0.03 -9.23
C ALA A 54 -9.54 -1.13 -9.84
N LEU A 55 -9.39 -2.28 -9.17
CA LEU A 55 -8.41 -3.29 -9.58
C LEU A 55 -8.58 -3.77 -11.02
N GLY A 56 -9.81 -3.84 -11.51
CA GLY A 56 -10.08 -4.28 -12.86
C GLY A 56 -9.87 -3.23 -13.94
N THR A 57 -9.66 -1.97 -13.56
CA THR A 57 -9.53 -0.86 -14.50
C THR A 57 -8.13 -0.24 -14.51
N LEU A 58 -7.34 -0.49 -13.48
CA LEU A 58 -5.98 0.02 -13.39
C LEU A 58 -5.03 -0.82 -14.26
N SER A 59 -3.89 -0.24 -14.63
CA SER A 59 -2.83 -1.01 -15.25
C SER A 59 -2.34 -2.09 -14.29
N SER A 60 -1.68 -3.11 -14.82
CA SER A 60 -1.16 -4.22 -14.02
C SER A 60 -0.26 -3.73 -12.87
N GLY A 61 0.68 -2.84 -13.15
CA GLY A 61 1.58 -2.29 -12.12
C GLY A 61 0.83 -1.46 -11.08
N GLU A 62 -0.12 -0.64 -11.50
CA GLU A 62 -0.92 0.17 -10.58
C GLU A 62 -1.79 -0.71 -9.68
N ALA A 63 -2.42 -1.72 -10.25
CA ALA A 63 -3.28 -2.64 -9.49
C ALA A 63 -2.47 -3.44 -8.48
N VAL A 64 -1.32 -3.98 -8.88
CA VAL A 64 -0.45 -4.75 -7.98
C VAL A 64 0.08 -3.86 -6.85
N PHE A 65 0.47 -2.62 -7.16
CA PHE A 65 0.93 -1.70 -6.13
C PHE A 65 -0.14 -1.42 -5.09
N LEU A 66 -1.36 -1.12 -5.55
CA LEU A 66 -2.48 -0.83 -4.66
C LEU A 66 -2.82 -2.05 -3.78
N ALA A 67 -2.85 -3.24 -4.36
CA ALA A 67 -3.11 -4.48 -3.62
C ALA A 67 -1.98 -4.78 -2.62
N ALA A 68 -0.73 -4.53 -2.99
CA ALA A 68 0.41 -4.72 -2.10
C ALA A 68 0.34 -3.77 -0.90
N MET A 69 -0.01 -2.50 -1.11
CA MET A 69 -0.25 -1.57 -0.01
C MET A 69 -1.38 -2.06 0.88
N TYR A 70 -2.49 -2.48 0.28
CA TYR A 70 -3.63 -2.99 1.04
C TYR A 70 -3.24 -4.16 1.94
N SER A 71 -2.32 -5.01 1.50
CA SER A 71 -1.90 -6.18 2.25
C SER A 71 -1.21 -5.85 3.58
N PHE A 72 -0.66 -4.66 3.75
CA PHE A 72 -0.14 -4.21 5.04
C PHE A 72 -1.27 -3.89 6.02
N TYR A 73 -2.40 -3.46 5.50
CA TYR A 73 -3.58 -3.14 6.30
C TYR A 73 -4.37 -4.41 6.66
N ASN A 74 -4.54 -5.30 5.70
CA ASN A 74 -5.26 -6.56 5.87
C ASN A 74 -4.60 -7.60 4.96
N ASP A 75 -3.80 -8.48 5.54
CA ASP A 75 -3.00 -9.44 4.79
C ASP A 75 -3.85 -10.50 4.09
N ASP A 76 -4.97 -10.90 4.69
CA ASP A 76 -5.87 -11.88 4.07
C ASP A 76 -6.53 -11.31 2.81
N ALA A 77 -7.19 -10.17 2.93
CA ALA A 77 -7.86 -9.55 1.79
C ALA A 77 -6.84 -9.09 0.74
N GLY A 78 -5.74 -8.47 1.15
CA GLY A 78 -4.69 -8.04 0.24
C GLY A 78 -4.01 -9.20 -0.46
N GLY A 79 -3.80 -10.30 0.25
CA GLY A 79 -3.26 -11.51 -0.35
C GLY A 79 -4.16 -12.09 -1.43
N LYS A 80 -5.46 -12.08 -1.21
CA LYS A 80 -6.45 -12.52 -2.21
C LYS A 80 -6.44 -11.62 -3.44
N MET A 81 -6.34 -10.31 -3.24
CA MET A 81 -6.23 -9.35 -4.34
C MET A 81 -4.99 -9.65 -5.19
N LEU A 82 -3.84 -9.84 -4.54
CA LEU A 82 -2.58 -10.14 -5.23
C LEU A 82 -2.66 -11.46 -6.00
N ALA A 83 -3.31 -12.48 -5.43
CA ALA A 83 -3.49 -13.76 -6.11
C ALA A 83 -4.33 -13.60 -7.37
N GLN A 84 -5.40 -12.80 -7.31
CA GLN A 84 -6.25 -12.51 -8.46
C GLN A 84 -5.49 -11.75 -9.55
N LEU A 85 -4.49 -10.96 -9.16
CA LEU A 85 -3.66 -10.19 -10.08
C LEU A 85 -2.43 -10.98 -10.56
N ASP A 86 -2.35 -12.25 -10.21
CA ASP A 86 -1.25 -13.15 -10.56
C ASP A 86 0.09 -12.66 -10.01
N ALA A 87 0.06 -12.12 -8.80
CA ALA A 87 1.25 -11.62 -8.10
C ALA A 87 1.22 -12.04 -6.62
N PRO A 88 1.11 -13.35 -6.31
CA PRO A 88 0.82 -13.80 -4.95
C PRO A 88 1.98 -13.71 -3.97
N GLY A 89 3.19 -13.44 -4.40
CA GLY A 89 4.38 -13.38 -3.54
C GLY A 89 5.27 -12.22 -3.87
N LEU A 90 6.33 -12.06 -3.10
CA LEU A 90 7.24 -10.91 -3.23
C LEU A 90 7.85 -10.82 -4.62
N ALA A 91 8.27 -11.95 -5.21
CA ALA A 91 8.84 -11.96 -6.55
C ALA A 91 7.82 -11.52 -7.60
N GLY A 92 6.57 -11.98 -7.46
CA GLY A 92 5.49 -11.57 -8.35
C GLY A 92 5.18 -10.08 -8.24
N ILE A 93 5.15 -9.57 -7.02
CA ILE A 93 4.97 -8.14 -6.77
C ILE A 93 6.10 -7.35 -7.45
N SER A 94 7.34 -7.74 -7.19
CA SER A 94 8.51 -7.07 -7.76
C SER A 94 8.48 -7.05 -9.29
N ALA A 95 8.01 -8.14 -9.90
CA ALA A 95 7.97 -8.25 -11.36
C ALA A 95 7.00 -7.25 -12.02
N HIS A 96 6.02 -6.73 -11.27
CA HIS A 96 5.02 -5.81 -11.80
C HIS A 96 5.31 -4.34 -11.49
N LEU A 97 6.22 -4.04 -10.56
CA LEU A 97 6.41 -2.69 -10.05
C LEU A 97 7.64 -2.02 -10.68
N ASP A 98 7.51 -0.73 -10.96
CA ASP A 98 8.66 0.10 -11.28
C ASP A 98 9.48 0.38 -10.00
N GLU A 99 10.63 1.02 -10.18
CA GLU A 99 11.54 1.26 -9.06
C GLU A 99 10.90 2.10 -7.96
N ALA A 100 10.18 3.16 -8.31
CA ALA A 100 9.57 4.06 -7.32
C ALA A 100 8.56 3.31 -6.45
N ARG A 101 7.73 2.47 -7.06
CA ARG A 101 6.75 1.68 -6.35
C ARG A 101 7.41 0.57 -5.52
N CYS A 102 8.42 -0.09 -6.05
CA CYS A 102 9.19 -1.07 -5.30
C CYS A 102 9.83 -0.46 -4.06
N ARG A 103 10.37 0.74 -4.15
CA ARG A 103 10.99 1.40 -3.00
C ARG A 103 9.99 1.70 -1.91
N VAL A 104 8.76 2.12 -2.26
CA VAL A 104 7.71 2.31 -1.26
C VAL A 104 7.42 1.01 -0.53
N ILE A 105 7.23 -0.08 -1.27
CA ILE A 105 6.94 -1.37 -0.64
C ILE A 105 8.12 -1.82 0.25
N ALA A 106 9.35 -1.63 -0.20
CA ALA A 106 10.53 -1.96 0.59
C ALA A 106 10.57 -1.15 1.89
N ASP A 107 10.31 0.14 1.83
CA ASP A 107 10.29 1.01 3.00
C ASP A 107 9.19 0.61 3.97
N LEU A 108 8.02 0.23 3.45
CA LEU A 108 6.92 -0.26 4.27
C LEU A 108 7.31 -1.58 4.97
N LEU A 109 7.95 -2.50 4.26
CA LEU A 109 8.40 -3.76 4.84
C LEU A 109 9.41 -3.52 5.97
N VAL A 110 10.35 -2.61 5.76
CA VAL A 110 11.40 -2.33 6.76
C VAL A 110 10.81 -1.76 8.04
N SER A 111 9.81 -0.91 7.94
CA SER A 111 9.29 -0.12 9.07
C SER A 111 7.97 -0.63 9.63
N TYR A 112 7.42 -1.70 9.09
CA TYR A 112 6.10 -2.20 9.50
C TYR A 112 6.10 -2.68 10.95
N ALA A 113 5.11 -2.20 11.71
CA ALA A 113 4.95 -2.55 13.12
C ALA A 113 3.56 -3.14 13.42
N GLY A 114 2.84 -3.52 12.38
CA GLY A 114 1.44 -3.90 12.50
C GLY A 114 0.53 -2.70 12.19
N TRP A 115 -0.68 -2.97 11.84
CA TRP A 115 -1.64 -1.91 11.59
C TRP A 115 -2.50 -1.66 12.86
#